data_dc6937972dee9e6dbe3fad1f1848737e
#
_entry.id   dc6937972dee9e6dbe3fad1f1848737e
#
_cell.length_a   1.000
_cell.length_b   1.000
_cell.length_c   1.000
_cell.angle_alpha   90.00
_cell.angle_beta   90.00
_cell.angle_gamma   90.00
#
_symmetry.space_group_name_H-M   'P 1'
#
loop_
_entity.id
_entity.type
_entity.pdbx_description
1 polymer ?
#
loop_
_entity_poly.entity_id
_entity_poly.type
_entity_poly.pdbx_seq_one_letter_code
_entity_poly.pdbx_strand_id
1 'polypeptide(L)'
;MLRPDQQDSQKGLGEENQFRCLTVVMFAIVDCETTGFGKHDRIVEIAAVVVDEADGSVVDEYDTLVNPQRDTGPVGVHGVTASMVEAAPSFEEVAAALAFRLDGAVLVAHNLSFDARMLRQEYERLDADFDEGRGHCTLRLTSENLEAACARYGIVLEGHHRALADARATSELLRRVLDDAADGTPAAVGTEHLPLSPRTLRRDASVGSQQSQMARIVSQAQYPTSDGAMLSYLNMLDWVLDDLVITQTEREHMVALAAELGIGSAELLVAHEGYVLSMVSAAQRDGVITEAEHSMIEVVASALGVDTVTVPEVTDQVDSGPLVRGLRVCFTGEAIMDGKKFDRTDLEAWAAQAGLQPVSSVTKKGCDLLVAADPSSMSGKAKKARDYEKPIMSIEDFVTDCAALQIGGQDL
;
A
#
# COMPACT_ATOMS: atom_id res chain seq x y z
N MET A 1 -92.81 15.31 12.96
CA MET A 1 -92.95 15.79 11.58
C MET A 1 -91.55 16.19 11.06
N LEU A 2 -91.20 15.46 9.99
CA LEU A 2 -90.22 15.89 8.94
C LEU A 2 -88.73 16.10 9.28
N ARG A 3 -87.98 15.20 8.74
CA ARG A 3 -86.61 15.29 8.17
C ARG A 3 -86.49 16.46 7.17
N PRO A 4 -85.28 16.82 6.58
CA PRO A 4 -84.23 15.94 6.12
C PRO A 4 -82.79 16.46 6.27
N ASP A 5 -81.86 15.55 6.08
CA ASP A 5 -80.64 15.47 5.27
C ASP A 5 -79.89 16.77 4.92
N GLN A 6 -78.62 16.74 5.24
CA GLN A 6 -77.58 17.01 4.21
C GLN A 6 -76.24 16.40 4.63
N GLN A 7 -75.81 15.43 3.82
CA GLN A 7 -74.43 15.01 3.64
C GLN A 7 -73.62 16.20 3.05
N ASP A 8 -72.50 16.49 3.59
CA ASP A 8 -71.48 17.14 2.79
C ASP A 8 -70.10 16.57 3.13
N SER A 9 -69.48 16.19 2.07
CA SER A 9 -68.20 15.52 1.91
C SER A 9 -67.07 16.43 2.34
N GLN A 10 -66.30 16.07 3.34
CA GLN A 10 -64.93 16.58 3.48
C GLN A 10 -63.95 15.52 3.02
N LYS A 11 -63.50 15.66 1.78
CA LYS A 11 -62.24 15.15 1.29
C LYS A 11 -61.11 15.92 1.98
N GLY A 12 -60.61 15.40 3.06
CA GLY A 12 -59.32 15.79 3.60
C GLY A 12 -58.24 15.07 2.82
N LEU A 13 -57.55 15.79 1.97
CA LEU A 13 -56.26 15.43 1.41
C LEU A 13 -55.24 15.42 2.57
N GLY A 14 -55.04 14.23 3.14
CA GLY A 14 -53.87 13.98 3.94
C GLY A 14 -52.66 13.89 3.01
N GLU A 15 -51.97 14.99 2.81
CA GLU A 15 -50.57 14.91 2.40
C GLU A 15 -49.80 14.25 3.55
N GLU A 16 -49.64 12.93 3.45
CA GLU A 16 -48.58 12.23 4.15
C GLU A 16 -47.25 12.82 3.64
N ASN A 17 -46.78 13.84 4.36
CA ASN A 17 -45.45 14.33 4.24
C ASN A 17 -44.53 13.22 4.77
N GLN A 18 -44.23 12.23 3.91
CA GLN A 18 -43.15 11.29 4.11
C GLN A 18 -41.88 12.09 4.13
N PHE A 19 -41.53 12.62 5.29
CA PHE A 19 -40.11 12.92 5.60
C PHE A 19 -39.39 11.58 5.51
N ARG A 20 -38.92 11.25 4.31
CA ARG A 20 -37.82 10.32 4.16
C ARG A 20 -36.67 10.94 4.94
N CYS A 21 -36.48 10.49 6.17
CA CYS A 21 -35.21 10.66 6.85
C CYS A 21 -34.19 10.02 5.91
N LEU A 22 -33.50 10.84 5.14
CA LEU A 22 -32.32 10.38 4.39
C LEU A 22 -31.35 9.93 5.46
N THR A 23 -31.31 8.64 5.72
CA THR A 23 -30.28 8.06 6.57
C THR A 23 -28.97 8.31 5.82
N VAL A 24 -28.18 9.24 6.32
CA VAL A 24 -26.83 9.49 5.79
C VAL A 24 -26.05 8.22 6.04
N VAL A 25 -25.62 7.58 4.99
CA VAL A 25 -24.73 6.41 5.09
C VAL A 25 -23.32 6.93 5.21
N MET A 26 -22.61 6.45 6.23
CA MET A 26 -21.22 6.79 6.46
C MET A 26 -20.36 5.58 6.11
N PHE A 27 -19.23 5.81 5.51
CA PHE A 27 -18.16 4.83 5.42
C PHE A 27 -17.13 5.10 6.51
N ALA A 28 -16.71 4.07 7.21
CA ALA A 28 -15.56 4.12 8.12
C ALA A 28 -14.41 3.33 7.48
N ILE A 29 -13.46 4.05 6.93
CA ILE A 29 -12.30 3.47 6.30
C ILE A 29 -11.23 3.24 7.37
N VAL A 30 -10.87 1.99 7.60
CA VAL A 30 -9.88 1.60 8.60
C VAL A 30 -8.64 1.01 7.96
N ASP A 31 -7.54 1.18 8.65
CA ASP A 31 -6.29 0.51 8.38
C ASP A 31 -5.54 0.32 9.70
N CYS A 32 -4.87 -0.82 9.89
CA CYS A 32 -4.13 -1.11 11.11
C CYS A 32 -2.78 -1.75 10.85
N GLU A 33 -1.75 -1.20 11.51
CA GLU A 33 -0.45 -1.85 11.64
C GLU A 33 -0.44 -2.78 12.84
N THR A 34 0.23 -3.91 12.74
CA THR A 34 0.11 -5.00 13.72
C THR A 34 1.44 -5.64 14.06
N THR A 35 1.49 -6.35 15.20
CA THR A 35 2.68 -7.15 15.59
C THR A 35 2.88 -8.38 14.72
N GLY A 36 1.93 -8.68 13.85
CA GLY A 36 1.86 -9.85 12.98
C GLY A 36 0.41 -10.11 12.60
N PHE A 37 0.14 -11.20 11.93
CA PHE A 37 -1.18 -11.51 11.41
C PHE A 37 -1.81 -12.80 12.01
N GLY A 38 -1.21 -13.35 13.04
CA GLY A 38 -1.74 -14.52 13.75
C GLY A 38 -2.80 -14.17 14.79
N LYS A 39 -3.43 -15.21 15.34
CA LYS A 39 -4.51 -15.09 16.35
C LYS A 39 -4.12 -14.30 17.61
N HIS A 40 -2.83 -14.26 17.96
CA HIS A 40 -2.35 -13.62 19.17
C HIS A 40 -1.71 -12.27 18.93
N ASP A 41 -1.65 -11.85 17.66
CA ASP A 41 -1.07 -10.57 17.31
C ASP A 41 -1.98 -9.41 17.71
N ARG A 42 -1.40 -8.24 17.82
CA ARG A 42 -1.98 -7.04 18.39
C ARG A 42 -1.83 -5.86 17.42
N ILE A 43 -2.73 -4.91 17.50
CA ILE A 43 -2.63 -3.63 16.78
C ILE A 43 -1.55 -2.78 17.45
N VAL A 44 -0.68 -2.14 16.65
CA VAL A 44 0.35 -1.17 17.07
C VAL A 44 0.10 0.25 16.55
N GLU A 45 -0.64 0.40 15.48
CA GLU A 45 -1.17 1.68 14.97
C GLU A 45 -2.56 1.41 14.38
N ILE A 46 -3.50 2.33 14.57
CA ILE A 46 -4.85 2.24 14.01
C ILE A 46 -5.29 3.60 13.49
N ALA A 47 -5.90 3.61 12.32
CA ALA A 47 -6.58 4.79 11.79
C ALA A 47 -8.01 4.46 11.37
N ALA A 48 -8.87 5.48 11.47
CA ALA A 48 -10.22 5.47 10.91
C ALA A 48 -10.50 6.82 10.24
N VAL A 49 -10.87 6.79 8.98
CA VAL A 49 -11.32 7.95 8.19
C VAL A 49 -12.80 7.78 7.94
N VAL A 50 -13.63 8.66 8.49
CA VAL A 50 -15.09 8.62 8.32
C VAL A 50 -15.49 9.57 7.22
N VAL A 51 -16.19 9.06 6.21
CA VAL A 51 -16.63 9.86 5.06
C VAL A 51 -18.12 9.72 4.83
N ASP A 52 -18.72 10.77 4.29
CA ASP A 52 -20.11 10.73 3.79
C ASP A 52 -20.13 9.98 2.46
N GLU A 53 -20.99 8.95 2.34
CA GLU A 53 -21.15 8.18 1.09
C GLU A 53 -21.57 9.07 -0.09
N ALA A 54 -22.40 10.08 0.16
CA ALA A 54 -23.05 10.85 -0.90
C ALA A 54 -22.07 11.72 -1.71
N ASP A 55 -21.03 12.27 -1.05
CA ASP A 55 -20.08 13.19 -1.68
C ASP A 55 -18.60 12.85 -1.42
N GLY A 56 -18.33 11.85 -0.58
CA GLY A 56 -16.98 11.44 -0.21
C GLY A 56 -16.25 12.44 0.68
N SER A 57 -16.95 13.40 1.28
CA SER A 57 -16.34 14.37 2.18
C SER A 57 -15.90 13.70 3.48
N VAL A 58 -14.69 14.03 3.94
CA VAL A 58 -14.17 13.55 5.23
C VAL A 58 -14.90 14.26 6.36
N VAL A 59 -15.57 13.49 7.21
CA VAL A 59 -16.34 13.98 8.36
C VAL A 59 -15.51 13.93 9.63
N ASP A 60 -14.72 12.89 9.82
CA ASP A 60 -13.84 12.71 10.98
C ASP A 60 -12.61 11.88 10.61
N GLU A 61 -11.51 12.12 11.30
CA GLU A 61 -10.29 11.32 11.20
C GLU A 61 -9.76 11.01 12.59
N TYR A 62 -9.41 9.77 12.78
CA TYR A 62 -8.81 9.27 14.01
C TYR A 62 -7.58 8.46 13.67
N ASP A 63 -6.48 8.71 14.35
CA ASP A 63 -5.27 7.91 14.26
C ASP A 63 -4.54 7.90 15.60
N THR A 64 -3.97 6.76 15.95
CA THR A 64 -3.14 6.65 17.15
C THR A 64 -2.23 5.43 17.08
N LEU A 65 -1.02 5.57 17.63
CA LEU A 65 -0.22 4.44 18.05
C LEU A 65 -0.93 3.71 19.19
N VAL A 66 -0.77 2.42 19.26
CA VAL A 66 -1.32 1.54 20.30
C VAL A 66 -0.19 0.74 20.94
N ASN A 67 -0.13 0.75 22.27
CA ASN A 67 0.80 -0.12 22.99
C ASN A 67 0.28 -1.57 22.96
N PRO A 68 0.92 -2.47 22.23
CA PRO A 68 0.46 -3.86 22.10
C PRO A 68 0.71 -4.67 23.36
N GLN A 69 1.42 -4.13 24.37
CA GLN A 69 1.84 -4.80 25.59
C GLN A 69 2.68 -6.06 25.34
N ARG A 70 3.38 -6.06 24.20
CA ARG A 70 4.31 -7.09 23.74
C ARG A 70 5.30 -6.48 22.74
N ASP A 71 6.15 -7.31 22.15
CA ASP A 71 7.00 -6.89 21.00
C ASP A 71 6.17 -6.29 19.88
N THR A 72 6.69 -5.26 19.21
CA THR A 72 5.98 -4.55 18.13
C THR A 72 5.94 -5.31 16.80
N GLY A 73 6.68 -6.40 16.69
CA GLY A 73 6.71 -7.21 15.48
C GLY A 73 7.62 -6.63 14.38
N PRO A 74 7.21 -6.66 13.11
CA PRO A 74 8.08 -6.37 11.97
C PRO A 74 8.27 -4.86 11.77
N VAL A 75 9.14 -4.28 12.57
CA VAL A 75 9.48 -2.84 12.49
C VAL A 75 9.97 -2.43 11.09
N GLY A 76 10.57 -3.37 10.33
CA GLY A 76 11.00 -3.14 8.95
C GLY A 76 9.83 -2.78 8.03
N VAL A 77 8.65 -3.34 8.26
CA VAL A 77 7.43 -3.10 7.46
C VAL A 77 6.76 -1.79 7.88
N HIS A 78 6.22 -1.73 9.10
CA HIS A 78 5.41 -0.58 9.53
C HIS A 78 6.23 0.53 10.22
N GLY A 79 7.51 0.32 10.51
CA GLY A 79 8.39 1.32 11.13
C GLY A 79 8.04 1.71 12.58
N VAL A 80 7.10 1.02 13.25
CA VAL A 80 6.70 1.32 14.63
C VAL A 80 7.63 0.59 15.60
N THR A 81 8.48 1.34 16.29
CA THR A 81 9.45 0.79 17.26
C THR A 81 8.85 0.68 18.66
N ALA A 82 9.43 -0.17 19.51
CA ALA A 82 9.02 -0.32 20.91
C ALA A 82 9.02 1.02 21.67
N SER A 83 10.01 1.87 21.43
CA SER A 83 10.07 3.21 22.06
C SER A 83 8.94 4.15 21.65
N MET A 84 8.39 3.99 20.44
CA MET A 84 7.27 4.80 19.96
C MET A 84 5.96 4.44 20.67
N VAL A 85 5.78 3.16 21.00
CA VAL A 85 4.54 2.67 21.64
C VAL A 85 4.61 2.61 23.16
N GLU A 86 5.78 2.85 23.77
CA GLU A 86 5.96 2.77 25.23
C GLU A 86 4.98 3.69 25.97
N ALA A 87 4.78 4.92 25.49
CA ALA A 87 3.86 5.90 26.05
C ALA A 87 2.48 5.93 25.36
N ALA A 88 2.25 5.06 24.36
CA ALA A 88 0.98 4.99 23.66
C ALA A 88 -0.13 4.40 24.54
N PRO A 89 -1.40 4.72 24.27
CA PRO A 89 -2.53 4.07 24.93
C PRO A 89 -2.56 2.58 24.59
N SER A 90 -3.10 1.75 25.48
CA SER A 90 -3.48 0.37 25.17
C SER A 90 -4.72 0.35 24.25
N PHE A 91 -5.03 -0.81 23.64
CA PHE A 91 -6.26 -0.92 22.86
C PHE A 91 -7.51 -0.68 23.71
N GLU A 92 -7.53 -1.10 24.98
CA GLU A 92 -8.62 -0.82 25.93
C GLU A 92 -8.91 0.69 26.05
N GLU A 93 -7.86 1.52 26.05
CA GLU A 93 -7.99 2.98 26.14
C GLU A 93 -8.50 3.61 24.82
N VAL A 94 -8.28 3.00 23.67
CA VAL A 94 -8.70 3.54 22.36
C VAL A 94 -10.03 2.94 21.85
N ALA A 95 -10.41 1.79 22.35
CA ALA A 95 -11.54 1.00 21.84
C ALA A 95 -12.85 1.79 21.76
N ALA A 96 -13.18 2.56 22.79
CA ALA A 96 -14.41 3.35 22.81
C ALA A 96 -14.39 4.50 21.79
N ALA A 97 -13.24 5.16 21.61
CA ALA A 97 -13.11 6.25 20.65
C ALA A 97 -13.19 5.75 19.22
N LEU A 98 -12.67 4.53 18.96
CA LEU A 98 -12.78 3.85 17.69
C LEU A 98 -14.23 3.37 17.46
N ALA A 99 -14.83 2.65 18.42
CA ALA A 99 -16.21 2.19 18.35
C ALA A 99 -17.19 3.33 18.01
N PHE A 100 -17.04 4.49 18.62
CA PHE A 100 -17.87 5.67 18.34
C PHE A 100 -17.86 6.10 16.86
N ARG A 101 -16.76 5.87 16.15
CA ARG A 101 -16.59 6.20 14.73
C ARG A 101 -17.08 5.11 13.79
N LEU A 102 -16.98 3.88 14.26
CA LEU A 102 -17.36 2.71 13.45
C LEU A 102 -18.86 2.42 13.55
N ASP A 103 -19.49 2.67 14.70
CA ASP A 103 -20.88 2.29 14.96
C ASP A 103 -21.84 2.94 13.97
N GLY A 104 -22.66 2.13 13.33
CA GLY A 104 -23.60 2.58 12.31
C GLY A 104 -23.01 2.92 10.94
N ALA A 105 -21.68 2.92 10.79
CA ALA A 105 -21.01 3.11 9.50
C ALA A 105 -20.80 1.78 8.77
N VAL A 106 -20.60 1.83 7.47
CA VAL A 106 -20.16 0.69 6.66
C VAL A 106 -18.63 0.62 6.72
N LEU A 107 -18.11 -0.50 7.19
CA LEU A 107 -16.66 -0.69 7.33
C LEU A 107 -16.00 -0.85 5.95
N VAL A 108 -14.87 -0.18 5.76
CA VAL A 108 -14.08 -0.25 4.53
C VAL A 108 -12.61 -0.44 4.89
N ALA A 109 -11.92 -1.31 4.15
CA ALA A 109 -10.47 -1.42 4.22
C ALA A 109 -9.90 -1.89 2.88
N HIS A 110 -8.59 -1.76 2.70
CA HIS A 110 -7.98 -2.34 1.50
C HIS A 110 -7.98 -3.86 1.56
N ASN A 111 -7.61 -4.46 2.67
CA ASN A 111 -7.80 -5.90 2.95
C ASN A 111 -8.79 -6.09 4.10
N LEU A 112 -10.07 -5.86 3.85
CA LEU A 112 -11.11 -5.83 4.89
C LEU A 112 -11.12 -7.07 5.79
N SER A 113 -10.84 -8.25 5.25
CA SER A 113 -10.83 -9.49 6.04
C SER A 113 -9.73 -9.50 7.10
N PHE A 114 -8.61 -8.83 6.83
CA PHE A 114 -7.52 -8.66 7.78
C PHE A 114 -7.87 -7.66 8.89
N ASP A 115 -8.23 -6.44 8.50
CA ASP A 115 -8.51 -5.36 9.46
C ASP A 115 -9.71 -5.70 10.35
N ALA A 116 -10.79 -6.20 9.78
CA ALA A 116 -11.97 -6.64 10.54
C ALA A 116 -11.63 -7.75 11.54
N ARG A 117 -10.78 -8.71 11.14
CA ARG A 117 -10.32 -9.78 12.04
C ARG A 117 -9.46 -9.23 13.19
N MET A 118 -8.55 -8.31 12.91
CA MET A 118 -7.70 -7.70 13.94
C MET A 118 -8.53 -6.90 14.93
N LEU A 119 -9.50 -6.11 14.45
CA LEU A 119 -10.45 -5.40 15.30
C LEU A 119 -11.26 -6.35 16.16
N ARG A 120 -11.86 -7.39 15.56
CA ARG A 120 -12.64 -8.40 16.31
C ARG A 120 -11.80 -9.03 17.41
N GLN A 121 -10.56 -9.43 17.14
CA GLN A 121 -9.65 -10.02 18.13
C GLN A 121 -9.34 -9.05 19.28
N GLU A 122 -9.18 -7.77 19.01
CA GLU A 122 -8.94 -6.78 20.05
C GLU A 122 -10.19 -6.52 20.91
N TYR A 123 -11.38 -6.42 20.31
CA TYR A 123 -12.65 -6.27 21.05
C TYR A 123 -12.97 -7.54 21.85
N GLU A 124 -12.77 -8.73 21.31
CA GLU A 124 -12.92 -10.01 22.03
C GLU A 124 -12.05 -10.08 23.29
N ARG A 125 -10.83 -9.52 23.27
CA ARG A 125 -9.96 -9.45 24.46
C ARG A 125 -10.50 -8.55 25.55
N LEU A 126 -11.35 -7.60 25.18
CA LEU A 126 -12.06 -6.71 26.12
C LEU A 126 -13.40 -7.28 26.58
N ASP A 127 -13.77 -8.48 26.15
CA ASP A 127 -15.09 -9.06 26.37
C ASP A 127 -16.22 -8.15 25.83
N ALA A 128 -15.95 -7.46 24.71
CA ALA A 128 -16.85 -6.52 24.06
C ALA A 128 -17.30 -7.03 22.69
N ASP A 129 -18.59 -6.85 22.40
CA ASP A 129 -19.14 -7.25 21.11
C ASP A 129 -18.72 -6.30 19.99
N PHE A 130 -18.27 -6.88 18.88
CA PHE A 130 -17.94 -6.18 17.63
C PHE A 130 -18.47 -6.98 16.44
N ASP A 131 -19.47 -6.43 15.75
CA ASP A 131 -19.99 -6.95 14.49
C ASP A 131 -19.53 -6.04 13.35
N GLU A 132 -18.61 -6.52 12.51
CA GLU A 132 -18.07 -5.77 11.37
C GLU A 132 -19.11 -5.48 10.28
N GLY A 133 -20.26 -6.10 10.33
CA GLY A 133 -21.30 -5.98 9.32
C GLY A 133 -20.85 -6.56 7.96
N ARG A 134 -21.26 -5.88 6.88
CA ARG A 134 -20.84 -6.21 5.51
C ARG A 134 -20.31 -4.97 4.85
N GLY A 135 -18.99 -4.84 4.80
CA GLY A 135 -18.29 -3.70 4.28
C GLY A 135 -17.77 -3.85 2.85
N HIS A 136 -16.98 -2.88 2.42
CA HIS A 136 -16.31 -2.88 1.13
C HIS A 136 -14.81 -3.16 1.29
N CYS A 137 -14.28 -3.99 0.38
CA CYS A 137 -12.87 -4.35 0.33
C CYS A 137 -12.29 -3.85 -0.99
N THR A 138 -11.47 -2.81 -0.96
CA THR A 138 -10.90 -2.26 -2.20
C THR A 138 -9.90 -3.20 -2.85
N LEU A 139 -9.25 -4.10 -2.10
CA LEU A 139 -8.44 -5.18 -2.64
C LEU A 139 -9.25 -6.11 -3.55
N ARG A 140 -10.47 -6.48 -3.13
CA ARG A 140 -11.37 -7.32 -3.95
C ARG A 140 -11.89 -6.59 -5.19
N LEU A 141 -12.07 -5.27 -5.12
CA LEU A 141 -12.52 -4.46 -6.25
C LEU A 141 -11.43 -4.23 -7.29
N THR A 142 -10.17 -4.15 -6.87
CA THR A 142 -9.03 -3.86 -7.75
C THR A 142 -8.23 -5.09 -8.15
N SER A 143 -8.19 -6.13 -7.31
CA SER A 143 -7.29 -7.28 -7.42
C SER A 143 -5.80 -6.91 -7.46
N GLU A 144 -5.45 -5.80 -6.80
CA GLU A 144 -4.10 -5.23 -6.72
C GLU A 144 -3.82 -4.82 -5.28
N ASN A 145 -2.56 -4.84 -4.84
CA ASN A 145 -2.21 -4.23 -3.55
C ASN A 145 -2.46 -2.71 -3.58
N LEU A 146 -2.44 -2.07 -2.40
CA LEU A 146 -2.82 -0.66 -2.28
C LEU A 146 -1.94 0.26 -3.12
N GLU A 147 -0.63 0.01 -3.14
CA GLU A 147 0.33 0.84 -3.88
C GLU A 147 0.10 0.73 -5.40
N ALA A 148 -0.06 -0.49 -5.93
CA ALA A 148 -0.37 -0.73 -7.34
C ALA A 148 -1.71 -0.10 -7.74
N ALA A 149 -2.74 -0.27 -6.92
CA ALA A 149 -4.06 0.31 -7.15
C ALA A 149 -3.99 1.84 -7.13
N CYS A 150 -3.32 2.44 -6.14
CA CYS A 150 -3.13 3.89 -6.07
C CYS A 150 -2.39 4.43 -7.31
N ALA A 151 -1.31 3.78 -7.72
CA ALA A 151 -0.56 4.16 -8.92
C ALA A 151 -1.44 4.09 -10.18
N ARG A 152 -2.24 3.03 -10.34
CA ARG A 152 -3.16 2.84 -11.46
C ARG A 152 -4.22 3.93 -11.54
N TYR A 153 -4.79 4.31 -10.40
CA TYR A 153 -5.85 5.32 -10.33
C TYR A 153 -5.31 6.76 -10.15
N GLY A 154 -3.98 6.94 -10.15
CA GLY A 154 -3.34 8.26 -10.02
C GLY A 154 -3.55 8.89 -8.64
N ILE A 155 -3.59 8.07 -7.59
CA ILE A 155 -3.70 8.47 -6.20
C ILE A 155 -2.28 8.57 -5.63
N VAL A 156 -1.98 9.68 -4.95
CA VAL A 156 -0.69 9.85 -4.30
C VAL A 156 -0.73 9.15 -2.94
N LEU A 157 0.11 8.13 -2.76
CA LEU A 157 0.27 7.42 -1.51
C LEU A 157 1.59 7.87 -0.86
N GLU A 158 1.52 8.79 0.08
CA GLU A 158 2.66 9.28 0.85
C GLU A 158 2.71 8.59 2.21
N GLY A 159 3.80 7.90 2.48
CA GLY A 159 4.00 7.21 3.76
C GLY A 159 3.25 5.89 3.85
N HIS A 160 3.34 5.05 2.86
CA HIS A 160 2.84 3.68 2.89
C HIS A 160 3.32 2.92 4.15
N HIS A 161 2.51 2.01 4.66
CA HIS A 161 2.64 1.38 5.98
C HIS A 161 2.55 2.37 7.15
N ARG A 162 1.68 3.35 7.00
CA ARG A 162 1.17 4.20 8.07
C ARG A 162 -0.35 4.18 8.01
N ALA A 163 -0.96 3.71 9.06
CA ALA A 163 -2.40 3.44 9.07
C ALA A 163 -3.26 4.62 8.56
N LEU A 164 -2.96 5.87 8.95
CA LEU A 164 -3.72 7.03 8.46
C LEU A 164 -3.48 7.33 6.97
N ALA A 165 -2.26 7.15 6.46
CA ALA A 165 -1.95 7.37 5.05
C ALA A 165 -2.67 6.34 4.17
N ASP A 166 -2.64 5.08 4.58
CA ASP A 166 -3.24 3.97 3.85
C ASP A 166 -4.78 4.03 3.92
N ALA A 167 -5.37 4.40 5.07
CA ALA A 167 -6.80 4.65 5.19
C ALA A 167 -7.29 5.81 4.29
N ARG A 168 -6.54 6.91 4.21
CA ARG A 168 -6.86 8.03 3.30
C ARG A 168 -6.77 7.62 1.83
N ALA A 169 -5.73 6.91 1.46
CA ALA A 169 -5.57 6.40 0.10
C ALA A 169 -6.68 5.41 -0.27
N THR A 170 -7.04 4.52 0.66
CA THR A 170 -8.16 3.58 0.51
C THR A 170 -9.50 4.31 0.35
N SER A 171 -9.72 5.40 1.09
CA SER A 171 -10.91 6.25 0.93
C SER A 171 -11.01 6.85 -0.47
N GLU A 172 -9.92 7.43 -0.96
CA GLU A 172 -9.86 7.99 -2.30
C GLU A 172 -10.00 6.90 -3.38
N LEU A 173 -9.42 5.72 -3.16
CA LEU A 173 -9.55 4.57 -4.05
C LEU A 173 -11.01 4.07 -4.10
N LEU A 174 -11.65 3.90 -2.94
CA LEU A 174 -13.06 3.47 -2.87
C LEU A 174 -13.94 4.38 -3.72
N ARG A 175 -13.79 5.69 -3.61
CA ARG A 175 -14.56 6.68 -4.36
C ARG A 175 -14.43 6.51 -5.88
N ARG A 176 -13.33 5.92 -6.37
CA ARG A 176 -13.08 5.70 -7.80
C ARG A 176 -13.56 4.34 -8.29
N VAL A 177 -13.69 3.37 -7.40
CA VAL A 177 -14.01 1.99 -7.77
C VAL A 177 -15.38 1.53 -7.28
N LEU A 178 -16.08 2.35 -6.48
CA LEU A 178 -17.36 1.96 -5.87
C LEU A 178 -18.47 1.73 -6.90
N ASP A 179 -18.47 2.49 -7.99
CA ASP A 179 -19.48 2.34 -9.07
C ASP A 179 -19.37 0.97 -9.75
N ASP A 180 -18.21 0.32 -9.68
CA ASP A 180 -17.96 -1.02 -10.21
C ASP A 180 -18.33 -2.13 -9.21
N ALA A 181 -18.70 -1.76 -7.97
CA ALA A 181 -18.97 -2.71 -6.89
C ALA A 181 -20.34 -3.35 -7.05
N ALA A 182 -20.34 -4.58 -7.60
CA ALA A 182 -21.56 -5.41 -7.74
C ALA A 182 -21.92 -6.21 -6.46
N ASP A 183 -21.25 -6.00 -5.36
CA ASP A 183 -21.23 -6.90 -4.20
C ASP A 183 -22.26 -6.49 -3.13
N GLY A 184 -23.50 -6.93 -3.31
CA GLY A 184 -24.52 -7.04 -2.27
C GLY A 184 -24.85 -5.74 -1.50
N THR A 185 -25.90 -5.75 -0.72
CA THR A 185 -26.24 -4.60 0.14
C THR A 185 -25.28 -4.56 1.33
N PRO A 186 -24.59 -3.44 1.58
CA PRO A 186 -23.72 -3.28 2.74
C PRO A 186 -24.54 -3.34 4.05
N ALA A 187 -23.90 -3.77 5.13
CA ALA A 187 -24.47 -3.77 6.47
C ALA A 187 -23.54 -3.00 7.40
N ALA A 188 -24.10 -2.11 8.19
CA ALA A 188 -23.34 -1.27 9.11
C ALA A 188 -22.69 -2.06 10.24
N VAL A 189 -21.61 -1.50 10.80
CA VAL A 189 -20.94 -2.00 12.00
C VAL A 189 -21.84 -1.84 13.22
N GLY A 190 -21.84 -2.85 14.08
CA GLY A 190 -22.44 -2.81 15.41
C GLY A 190 -21.36 -2.90 16.48
N THR A 191 -21.33 -1.95 17.41
CA THR A 191 -20.37 -1.96 18.51
C THR A 191 -21.08 -1.78 19.87
N GLU A 192 -20.45 -2.31 20.92
CA GLU A 192 -20.89 -2.08 22.28
C GLU A 192 -20.47 -0.68 22.77
N HIS A 193 -21.31 -0.05 23.58
CA HIS A 193 -20.99 1.24 24.20
C HIS A 193 -19.92 1.06 25.29
N LEU A 194 -18.70 1.49 25.00
CA LEU A 194 -17.56 1.47 25.92
C LEU A 194 -17.29 2.86 26.53
N PRO A 195 -16.72 2.93 27.73
CA PRO A 195 -16.37 4.22 28.34
C PRO A 195 -15.25 4.93 27.57
N LEU A 196 -15.50 6.16 27.15
CA LEU A 196 -14.54 6.95 26.39
C LEU A 196 -13.28 7.31 27.20
N SER A 197 -12.11 7.05 26.62
CA SER A 197 -10.84 7.59 27.06
C SER A 197 -10.26 8.49 25.94
N PRO A 198 -9.94 9.76 26.20
CA PRO A 198 -9.50 10.70 25.15
C PRO A 198 -8.02 10.61 24.81
N ARG A 199 -7.32 9.55 25.26
CA ARG A 199 -5.87 9.44 25.07
C ARG A 199 -5.54 8.94 23.66
N THR A 200 -4.72 9.71 22.94
CA THR A 200 -4.14 9.33 21.63
C THR A 200 -2.65 9.70 21.60
N LEU A 201 -1.87 8.97 20.84
CA LEU A 201 -0.48 9.28 20.53
C LEU A 201 -0.25 9.12 19.04
N ARG A 202 -0.17 10.23 18.31
CA ARG A 202 0.05 10.22 16.87
C ARG A 202 1.51 10.01 16.53
N ARG A 203 1.75 9.28 15.45
CA ARG A 203 3.07 9.08 14.89
C ARG A 203 3.57 10.37 14.25
N ASP A 204 4.85 10.71 14.45
CA ASP A 204 5.48 11.88 13.82
C ASP A 204 5.55 11.67 12.29
N ALA A 205 5.19 12.72 11.54
CA ALA A 205 5.15 12.70 10.08
C ALA A 205 6.53 12.53 9.40
N SER A 206 7.62 12.67 10.16
CA SER A 206 8.98 12.69 9.62
C SER A 206 9.60 11.32 9.32
N VAL A 207 8.98 10.21 9.74
CA VAL A 207 9.51 8.86 9.54
C VAL A 207 8.80 8.20 8.36
N GLY A 208 9.28 8.46 7.14
CA GLY A 208 8.91 7.67 5.96
C GLY A 208 9.71 6.37 5.94
N SER A 209 9.06 5.23 5.69
CA SER A 209 9.77 3.99 5.36
C SER A 209 10.49 4.16 4.01
N GLN A 210 11.74 3.70 3.89
CA GLN A 210 12.37 3.52 2.59
C GLN A 210 11.63 2.36 1.89
N GLN A 211 11.13 2.59 0.69
CA GLN A 211 10.56 1.51 -0.13
C GLN A 211 11.63 0.44 -0.36
N SER A 212 11.29 -0.80 -0.03
CA SER A 212 12.14 -1.95 -0.35
C SER A 212 12.15 -2.18 -1.88
N GLN A 213 13.16 -2.88 -2.39
CA GLN A 213 13.15 -3.31 -3.81
C GLN A 213 11.96 -4.24 -4.10
N MET A 214 11.55 -5.04 -3.11
CA MET A 214 10.39 -5.90 -3.20
C MET A 214 9.12 -5.07 -3.42
N ALA A 215 8.90 -4.02 -2.63
CA ALA A 215 7.76 -3.12 -2.78
C ALA A 215 7.66 -2.54 -4.19
N ARG A 216 8.78 -2.24 -4.86
CA ARG A 216 8.78 -1.71 -6.23
C ARG A 216 8.30 -2.72 -7.29
N ILE A 217 8.65 -4.00 -7.17
CA ILE A 217 8.15 -5.04 -8.10
C ILE A 217 6.69 -5.34 -7.78
N VAL A 218 6.35 -5.50 -6.51
CA VAL A 218 5.01 -5.81 -6.04
C VAL A 218 4.02 -4.70 -6.40
N SER A 219 4.41 -3.41 -6.28
CA SER A 219 3.59 -2.28 -6.70
C SER A 219 3.25 -2.22 -8.19
N GLN A 220 3.94 -3.03 -8.99
CA GLN A 220 3.69 -3.17 -10.41
C GLN A 220 3.07 -4.53 -10.79
N ALA A 221 3.06 -5.47 -9.85
CA ALA A 221 2.49 -6.79 -10.05
C ALA A 221 0.96 -6.75 -9.93
N GLN A 222 0.29 -7.64 -10.65
CA GLN A 222 -1.15 -7.84 -10.53
C GLN A 222 -1.40 -9.23 -10.00
N TYR A 223 -2.24 -9.37 -8.98
CA TYR A 223 -2.52 -10.69 -8.45
C TYR A 223 -3.18 -11.59 -9.50
N PRO A 224 -2.80 -12.88 -9.55
CA PRO A 224 -3.26 -13.81 -10.59
C PRO A 224 -4.68 -14.36 -10.33
N THR A 225 -5.47 -13.68 -9.51
CA THR A 225 -6.80 -14.15 -9.07
C THR A 225 -7.74 -12.98 -8.83
N SER A 226 -9.04 -13.27 -8.82
CA SER A 226 -10.10 -12.37 -8.35
C SER A 226 -10.88 -12.97 -7.15
N ASP A 227 -10.48 -14.15 -6.67
CA ASP A 227 -11.07 -14.76 -5.48
C ASP A 227 -10.67 -13.99 -4.22
N GLY A 228 -11.65 -13.59 -3.43
CA GLY A 228 -11.44 -12.73 -2.28
C GLY A 228 -10.61 -13.35 -1.17
N ALA A 229 -10.71 -14.66 -0.93
CA ALA A 229 -9.90 -15.36 0.07
C ALA A 229 -8.43 -15.42 -0.39
N MET A 230 -8.24 -15.77 -1.66
CA MET A 230 -6.91 -15.85 -2.24
C MET A 230 -6.24 -14.47 -2.34
N LEU A 231 -6.99 -13.41 -2.68
CA LEU A 231 -6.49 -12.03 -2.66
C LEU A 231 -6.01 -11.62 -1.27
N SER A 232 -6.79 -11.92 -0.22
CA SER A 232 -6.36 -11.66 1.16
C SER A 232 -5.09 -12.41 1.53
N TYR A 233 -4.97 -13.67 1.11
CA TYR A 233 -3.77 -14.46 1.33
C TYR A 233 -2.55 -13.86 0.62
N LEU A 234 -2.66 -13.53 -0.66
CA LEU A 234 -1.55 -12.97 -1.45
C LEU A 234 -1.13 -11.58 -0.96
N ASN A 235 -2.07 -10.76 -0.51
CA ASN A 235 -1.75 -9.48 0.10
C ASN A 235 -0.95 -9.63 1.41
N MET A 236 -1.29 -10.64 2.24
CA MET A 236 -0.49 -10.96 3.42
C MET A 236 0.86 -11.57 3.05
N LEU A 237 0.96 -12.26 1.91
CA LEU A 237 2.22 -12.78 1.40
C LEU A 237 3.18 -11.64 1.00
N ASP A 238 2.68 -10.56 0.37
CA ASP A 238 3.47 -9.36 0.11
C ASP A 238 4.13 -8.83 1.38
N TRP A 239 3.35 -8.76 2.46
CA TRP A 239 3.82 -8.29 3.75
C TRP A 239 4.90 -9.20 4.37
N VAL A 240 4.73 -10.52 4.26
CA VAL A 240 5.72 -11.52 4.76
C VAL A 240 7.01 -11.50 3.95
N LEU A 241 6.94 -11.19 2.67
CA LEU A 241 8.08 -11.19 1.76
C LEU A 241 8.83 -9.85 1.70
N ASP A 242 8.42 -8.82 2.44
CA ASP A 242 9.04 -7.48 2.35
C ASP A 242 10.54 -7.49 2.68
N ASP A 243 10.98 -8.33 3.60
CA ASP A 243 12.41 -8.53 3.94
C ASP A 243 13.06 -9.72 3.20
N LEU A 244 12.34 -10.39 2.30
CA LEU A 244 12.77 -11.58 1.53
C LEU A 244 13.08 -12.81 2.39
N VAL A 245 12.69 -12.85 3.67
CA VAL A 245 12.95 -13.94 4.60
C VAL A 245 11.65 -14.40 5.25
N ILE A 246 11.18 -15.61 4.89
CA ILE A 246 10.03 -16.20 5.59
C ILE A 246 10.54 -16.97 6.82
N THR A 247 10.35 -16.39 8.00
CA THR A 247 10.66 -17.05 9.27
C THR A 247 9.77 -18.26 9.50
N GLN A 248 10.18 -19.14 10.43
CA GLN A 248 9.36 -20.31 10.80
C GLN A 248 7.99 -19.89 11.37
N THR A 249 7.95 -18.82 12.16
CA THR A 249 6.72 -18.27 12.74
C THR A 249 5.78 -17.73 11.67
N GLU A 250 6.29 -16.97 10.70
CA GLU A 250 5.50 -16.45 9.58
C GLU A 250 4.96 -17.58 8.71
N ARG A 251 5.77 -18.60 8.45
CA ARG A 251 5.31 -19.79 7.72
C ARG A 251 4.15 -20.49 8.44
N GLU A 252 4.23 -20.66 9.74
CA GLU A 252 3.14 -21.24 10.54
C GLU A 252 1.89 -20.37 10.52
N HIS A 253 2.04 -19.06 10.59
CA HIS A 253 0.94 -18.10 10.48
C HIS A 253 0.30 -18.12 9.08
N MET A 254 1.10 -18.17 8.00
CA MET A 254 0.57 -18.26 6.63
C MET A 254 -0.21 -19.57 6.42
N VAL A 255 0.25 -20.69 6.96
CA VAL A 255 -0.48 -21.96 6.93
C VAL A 255 -1.80 -21.86 7.69
N ALA A 256 -1.80 -21.22 8.86
CA ALA A 256 -3.01 -21.02 9.66
C ALA A 256 -3.99 -20.10 8.94
N LEU A 257 -3.52 -19.01 8.35
CA LEU A 257 -4.33 -18.08 7.56
C LEU A 257 -4.97 -18.77 6.34
N ALA A 258 -4.22 -19.57 5.60
CA ALA A 258 -4.74 -20.34 4.46
C ALA A 258 -5.87 -21.29 4.90
N ALA A 259 -5.69 -21.98 6.04
CA ALA A 259 -6.72 -22.86 6.59
C ALA A 259 -7.97 -22.09 7.04
N GLU A 260 -7.81 -20.91 7.67
CA GLU A 260 -8.91 -20.04 8.07
C GLU A 260 -9.71 -19.53 6.85
N LEU A 261 -9.01 -19.16 5.79
CA LEU A 261 -9.60 -18.72 4.52
C LEU A 261 -10.17 -19.89 3.68
N GLY A 262 -9.98 -21.13 4.12
CA GLY A 262 -10.47 -22.32 3.43
C GLY A 262 -9.70 -22.68 2.15
N ILE A 263 -8.47 -22.18 2.01
CA ILE A 263 -7.61 -22.38 0.84
C ILE A 263 -6.87 -23.72 0.99
N GLY A 264 -7.04 -24.61 0.01
CA GLY A 264 -6.39 -25.91 -0.02
C GLY A 264 -4.92 -25.85 -0.49
N SER A 265 -4.11 -26.83 -0.12
CA SER A 265 -2.67 -26.86 -0.48
C SER A 265 -2.41 -26.89 -1.98
N ALA A 266 -3.29 -27.48 -2.78
CA ALA A 266 -3.18 -27.47 -4.24
C ALA A 266 -3.46 -26.08 -4.83
N GLU A 267 -4.42 -25.35 -4.27
CA GLU A 267 -4.75 -23.98 -4.65
C GLU A 267 -3.63 -23.03 -4.28
N LEU A 268 -3.01 -23.22 -3.08
CA LEU A 268 -1.85 -22.46 -2.65
C LEU A 268 -0.68 -22.59 -3.63
N LEU A 269 -0.37 -23.82 -4.08
CA LEU A 269 0.71 -24.01 -5.03
C LEU A 269 0.48 -23.26 -6.35
N VAL A 270 -0.74 -23.31 -6.88
CA VAL A 270 -1.12 -22.57 -8.09
C VAL A 270 -1.04 -21.06 -7.87
N ALA A 271 -1.44 -20.59 -6.68
CA ALA A 271 -1.38 -19.18 -6.33
C ALA A 271 0.07 -18.70 -6.21
N HIS A 272 0.95 -19.47 -5.58
CA HIS A 272 2.37 -19.15 -5.47
C HIS A 272 3.04 -19.12 -6.84
N GLU A 273 2.76 -20.10 -7.73
CA GLU A 273 3.25 -20.07 -9.10
C GLU A 273 2.78 -18.82 -9.85
N GLY A 274 1.48 -18.50 -9.75
CA GLY A 274 0.90 -17.32 -10.36
C GLY A 274 1.49 -16.00 -9.80
N TYR A 275 1.77 -15.97 -8.50
CA TYR A 275 2.42 -14.83 -7.85
C TYR A 275 3.84 -14.59 -8.38
N VAL A 276 4.67 -15.63 -8.43
CA VAL A 276 6.03 -15.53 -9.02
C VAL A 276 5.97 -15.11 -10.49
N LEU A 277 5.02 -15.66 -11.27
CA LEU A 277 4.83 -15.25 -12.67
C LEU A 277 4.41 -13.78 -12.79
N SER A 278 3.62 -13.27 -11.86
CA SER A 278 3.24 -11.84 -11.86
C SER A 278 4.44 -10.94 -11.56
N MET A 279 5.33 -11.36 -10.66
CA MET A 279 6.61 -10.67 -10.39
C MET A 279 7.52 -10.66 -11.63
N VAL A 280 7.68 -11.81 -12.30
CA VAL A 280 8.42 -11.91 -13.56
C VAL A 280 7.85 -10.95 -14.60
N SER A 281 6.51 -10.92 -14.72
CA SER A 281 5.83 -10.04 -15.68
C SER A 281 6.02 -8.55 -15.34
N ALA A 282 6.04 -8.22 -14.07
CA ALA A 282 6.30 -6.86 -13.59
C ALA A 282 7.76 -6.44 -13.89
N ALA A 283 8.73 -7.30 -13.59
CA ALA A 283 10.15 -7.07 -13.89
C ALA A 283 10.43 -6.94 -15.39
N GLN A 284 9.71 -7.68 -16.24
CA GLN A 284 9.87 -7.60 -17.71
C GLN A 284 9.20 -6.38 -18.36
N ARG A 285 8.43 -5.59 -17.60
CA ARG A 285 7.59 -4.52 -18.18
C ARG A 285 8.38 -3.46 -18.94
N ASP A 286 9.58 -3.17 -18.51
CA ASP A 286 10.46 -2.21 -19.19
C ASP A 286 11.41 -2.85 -20.21
N GLY A 287 11.37 -4.18 -20.34
CA GLY A 287 12.19 -4.96 -21.26
C GLY A 287 13.59 -5.30 -20.76
N VAL A 288 13.88 -4.97 -19.49
CA VAL A 288 15.18 -5.24 -18.86
C VAL A 288 14.95 -5.94 -17.52
N ILE A 289 15.60 -7.05 -17.28
CA ILE A 289 15.65 -7.68 -15.95
C ILE A 289 17.04 -7.42 -15.38
N THR A 290 17.08 -6.71 -14.29
CA THR A 290 18.32 -6.43 -13.55
C THR A 290 18.77 -7.66 -12.75
N GLU A 291 20.06 -7.74 -12.39
CA GLU A 291 20.58 -8.78 -11.50
C GLU A 291 19.86 -8.81 -10.16
N ALA A 292 19.52 -7.63 -9.62
CA ALA A 292 18.80 -7.49 -8.36
C ALA A 292 17.36 -8.05 -8.46
N GLU A 293 16.64 -7.75 -9.52
CA GLU A 293 15.28 -8.28 -9.75
C GLU A 293 15.31 -9.79 -9.98
N HIS A 294 16.25 -10.28 -10.77
CA HIS A 294 16.44 -11.71 -11.00
C HIS A 294 16.68 -12.45 -9.68
N SER A 295 17.68 -12.02 -8.89
CA SER A 295 18.01 -12.63 -7.60
C SER A 295 16.83 -12.59 -6.62
N MET A 296 16.10 -11.49 -6.58
CA MET A 296 14.93 -11.36 -5.72
C MET A 296 13.82 -12.36 -6.10
N ILE A 297 13.49 -12.47 -7.40
CA ILE A 297 12.47 -13.40 -7.87
C ILE A 297 12.89 -14.84 -7.58
N GLU A 298 14.18 -15.19 -7.72
CA GLU A 298 14.70 -16.52 -7.36
C GLU A 298 14.55 -16.81 -5.86
N VAL A 299 14.86 -15.83 -4.99
CA VAL A 299 14.70 -15.96 -3.53
C VAL A 299 13.23 -16.20 -3.18
N VAL A 300 12.32 -15.42 -3.76
CA VAL A 300 10.87 -15.57 -3.52
C VAL A 300 10.37 -16.92 -4.05
N ALA A 301 10.74 -17.31 -5.25
CA ALA A 301 10.36 -18.61 -5.82
C ALA A 301 10.83 -19.79 -4.94
N SER A 302 12.08 -19.72 -4.47
CA SER A 302 12.65 -20.72 -3.55
C SER A 302 11.91 -20.74 -2.20
N ALA A 303 11.61 -19.56 -1.62
CA ALA A 303 10.92 -19.44 -0.34
C ALA A 303 9.49 -20.02 -0.39
N LEU A 304 8.82 -19.89 -1.54
CA LEU A 304 7.48 -20.41 -1.81
C LEU A 304 7.45 -21.84 -2.33
N GLY A 305 8.62 -22.47 -2.56
CA GLY A 305 8.72 -23.82 -3.11
C GLY A 305 8.24 -23.93 -4.57
N VAL A 306 8.42 -22.86 -5.35
CA VAL A 306 8.03 -22.79 -6.78
C VAL A 306 9.25 -23.08 -7.64
N ASP A 307 9.43 -24.33 -8.04
CA ASP A 307 10.54 -24.78 -8.92
C ASP A 307 10.14 -24.80 -10.41
N THR A 308 8.88 -24.53 -10.72
CA THR A 308 8.29 -24.67 -12.06
C THR A 308 8.42 -23.41 -12.91
N VAL A 309 8.61 -22.25 -12.27
CA VAL A 309 8.74 -20.95 -12.94
C VAL A 309 10.20 -20.71 -13.27
N THR A 310 10.49 -20.59 -14.58
CA THR A 310 11.81 -20.17 -15.02
C THR A 310 11.90 -18.65 -14.93
N VAL A 311 12.78 -18.15 -14.05
CA VAL A 311 13.11 -16.73 -14.01
C VAL A 311 13.92 -16.41 -15.28
N PRO A 312 13.51 -15.45 -16.10
CA PRO A 312 14.25 -15.11 -17.32
C PRO A 312 15.67 -14.63 -16.96
N GLU A 313 16.63 -14.96 -17.83
CA GLU A 313 18.00 -14.51 -17.65
C GLU A 313 18.08 -12.97 -17.55
N VAL A 314 19.06 -12.50 -16.77
CA VAL A 314 19.38 -11.08 -16.68
C VAL A 314 19.59 -10.55 -18.10
N THR A 315 18.70 -9.68 -18.54
CA THR A 315 18.81 -9.03 -19.85
C THR A 315 19.70 -7.79 -19.76
N ASP A 316 20.56 -7.82 -18.76
CA ASP A 316 21.36 -6.71 -18.37
C ASP A 316 22.38 -6.31 -19.41
N GLN A 317 22.60 -5.06 -19.34
CA GLN A 317 23.76 -4.28 -19.70
C GLN A 317 23.86 -3.91 -21.18
N VAL A 318 23.19 -2.86 -21.47
CA VAL A 318 23.97 -1.80 -22.10
C VAL A 318 25.02 -1.41 -21.07
N ASP A 319 26.18 -2.11 -21.09
CA ASP A 319 27.36 -1.73 -20.34
C ASP A 319 27.52 -0.23 -20.55
N SER A 320 27.21 0.58 -19.53
CA SER A 320 27.28 2.04 -19.65
C SER A 320 28.71 2.49 -19.93
N GLY A 321 29.63 1.54 -19.91
CA GLY A 321 31.05 1.78 -20.04
C GLY A 321 31.56 2.68 -18.93
N PRO A 322 32.85 2.78 -18.72
CA PRO A 322 33.38 3.70 -17.72
C PRO A 322 33.00 5.14 -18.09
N LEU A 323 32.56 5.93 -17.12
CA LEU A 323 32.31 7.35 -17.32
C LEU A 323 33.56 8.01 -17.87
N VAL A 324 33.46 8.69 -19.02
CA VAL A 324 34.57 9.40 -19.66
C VAL A 324 34.29 10.91 -19.68
N ARG A 325 35.31 11.72 -19.51
CA ARG A 325 35.16 13.18 -19.53
C ARG A 325 34.56 13.64 -20.85
N GLY A 326 33.61 14.56 -20.78
CA GLY A 326 32.88 15.07 -21.93
C GLY A 326 31.61 14.31 -22.29
N LEU A 327 31.31 13.19 -21.62
CA LEU A 327 30.05 12.44 -21.79
C LEU A 327 28.85 13.32 -21.44
N ARG A 328 27.82 13.33 -22.28
CA ARG A 328 26.61 14.13 -22.07
C ARG A 328 25.61 13.33 -21.25
N VAL A 329 25.32 13.80 -20.05
CA VAL A 329 24.53 13.08 -19.05
C VAL A 329 23.23 13.82 -18.76
N CYS A 330 22.10 13.13 -18.85
CA CYS A 330 20.79 13.65 -18.47
C CYS A 330 20.34 13.00 -17.16
N PHE A 331 19.70 13.77 -16.28
CA PHE A 331 19.21 13.30 -15.00
C PHE A 331 17.69 13.26 -14.94
N THR A 332 17.14 12.25 -14.24
CA THR A 332 15.71 12.14 -13.94
C THR A 332 15.49 11.50 -12.56
N GLY A 333 14.55 12.05 -11.82
CA GLY A 333 14.29 11.67 -10.43
C GLY A 333 15.17 12.45 -9.43
N GLU A 334 14.96 12.19 -8.17
CA GLU A 334 15.70 12.73 -7.02
C GLU A 334 16.29 11.55 -6.25
N ALA A 335 17.45 11.72 -5.63
CA ALA A 335 18.06 10.67 -4.82
C ALA A 335 18.15 11.07 -3.35
N ILE A 336 18.03 10.09 -2.48
CA ILE A 336 18.36 10.21 -1.06
C ILE A 336 19.51 9.25 -0.79
N MET A 337 20.69 9.80 -0.43
CA MET A 337 21.87 9.00 -0.09
C MET A 337 22.37 9.46 1.28
N ASP A 338 22.64 8.52 2.17
CA ASP A 338 23.08 8.80 3.56
C ASP A 338 22.17 9.81 4.30
N GLY A 339 20.84 9.71 4.07
CA GLY A 339 19.84 10.59 4.70
C GLY A 339 19.84 12.03 4.17
N LYS A 340 20.59 12.32 3.09
CA LYS A 340 20.61 13.62 2.43
C LYS A 340 19.95 13.55 1.06
N LYS A 341 19.01 14.46 0.82
CA LYS A 341 18.35 14.60 -0.48
C LYS A 341 19.27 15.33 -1.46
N PHE A 342 19.42 14.77 -2.66
CA PHE A 342 20.13 15.35 -3.79
C PHE A 342 19.10 15.63 -4.89
N ASP A 343 18.94 16.90 -5.21
CA ASP A 343 18.10 17.30 -6.31
C ASP A 343 18.88 17.24 -7.65
N ARG A 344 18.16 17.47 -8.72
CA ARG A 344 18.75 17.46 -10.07
C ARG A 344 19.90 18.45 -10.20
N THR A 345 19.84 19.60 -9.57
CA THR A 345 20.86 20.65 -9.65
C THR A 345 22.16 20.20 -8.98
N ASP A 346 22.04 19.49 -7.87
CA ASP A 346 23.18 18.90 -7.16
C ASP A 346 23.88 17.85 -8.03
N LEU A 347 23.10 16.96 -8.67
CA LEU A 347 23.63 15.92 -9.55
C LEU A 347 24.27 16.48 -10.81
N GLU A 348 23.69 17.52 -11.42
CA GLU A 348 24.26 18.24 -12.56
C GLU A 348 25.58 18.95 -12.18
N ALA A 349 25.63 19.55 -10.98
CA ALA A 349 26.86 20.17 -10.48
C ALA A 349 27.94 19.12 -10.23
N TRP A 350 27.60 17.97 -9.71
CA TRP A 350 28.53 16.87 -9.48
C TRP A 350 29.10 16.30 -10.78
N ALA A 351 28.23 16.08 -11.77
CA ALA A 351 28.62 15.66 -13.12
C ALA A 351 29.61 16.66 -13.75
N ALA A 352 29.32 17.96 -13.66
CA ALA A 352 30.20 19.01 -14.18
C ALA A 352 31.57 19.02 -13.50
N GLN A 353 31.63 18.80 -12.18
CA GLN A 353 32.89 18.70 -11.44
C GLN A 353 33.71 17.47 -11.86
N ALA A 354 33.09 16.38 -12.22
CA ALA A 354 33.73 15.19 -12.77
C ALA A 354 34.16 15.35 -14.24
N GLY A 355 33.86 16.49 -14.87
CA GLY A 355 34.21 16.78 -16.27
C GLY A 355 33.21 16.22 -17.29
N LEU A 356 32.02 15.84 -16.84
CA LEU A 356 30.89 15.43 -17.70
C LEU A 356 30.10 16.65 -18.16
N GLN A 357 29.20 16.49 -19.14
CA GLN A 357 28.37 17.56 -19.69
C GLN A 357 26.89 17.32 -19.35
N PRO A 358 26.34 17.94 -18.30
CA PRO A 358 24.92 17.83 -17.99
C PRO A 358 24.05 18.39 -19.13
N VAL A 359 23.00 17.62 -19.51
CA VAL A 359 22.03 18.03 -20.52
C VAL A 359 20.60 17.95 -19.99
N SER A 360 19.73 18.82 -20.47
CA SER A 360 18.36 18.95 -19.92
C SER A 360 17.38 17.89 -20.41
N SER A 361 17.69 17.22 -21.53
CA SER A 361 16.75 16.28 -22.16
C SER A 361 17.47 15.13 -22.85
N VAL A 362 16.79 13.98 -22.92
CA VAL A 362 17.23 12.82 -23.68
C VAL A 362 16.85 13.03 -25.15
N THR A 363 17.86 13.05 -26.02
CA THR A 363 17.69 13.12 -27.46
C THR A 363 18.67 12.16 -28.15
N LYS A 364 18.34 11.71 -29.36
CA LYS A 364 19.12 10.70 -30.08
C LYS A 364 20.60 11.08 -30.26
N LYS A 365 20.92 12.38 -30.43
CA LYS A 365 22.29 12.89 -30.64
C LYS A 365 22.82 13.78 -29.54
N GLY A 366 22.01 14.17 -28.58
CA GLY A 366 22.36 15.18 -27.56
C GLY A 366 22.49 14.63 -26.14
N CYS A 367 22.32 13.32 -25.96
CA CYS A 367 22.48 12.64 -24.68
C CYS A 367 23.20 11.32 -24.94
N ASP A 368 24.16 11.00 -24.10
CA ASP A 368 24.93 9.77 -24.20
C ASP A 368 24.56 8.78 -23.09
N LEU A 369 24.17 9.28 -21.91
CA LEU A 369 23.81 8.51 -20.74
C LEU A 369 22.61 9.17 -20.03
N LEU A 370 21.62 8.40 -19.63
CA LEU A 370 20.59 8.82 -18.68
C LEU A 370 20.96 8.29 -17.29
N VAL A 371 21.01 9.16 -16.30
CA VAL A 371 21.13 8.81 -14.89
C VAL A 371 19.76 8.97 -14.25
N ALA A 372 19.23 7.91 -13.67
CA ALA A 372 17.88 7.85 -13.11
C ALA A 372 17.90 7.40 -11.66
N ALA A 373 17.03 7.98 -10.84
CA ALA A 373 16.81 7.50 -9.47
C ALA A 373 16.29 6.04 -9.48
N ASP A 374 15.51 5.72 -10.50
CA ASP A 374 15.06 4.38 -10.80
C ASP A 374 15.29 4.10 -12.29
N PRO A 375 16.30 3.27 -12.65
CA PRO A 375 16.58 2.89 -14.03
C PRO A 375 15.42 2.18 -14.72
N SER A 376 14.54 1.51 -13.95
CA SER A 376 13.37 0.81 -14.46
C SER A 376 12.17 1.72 -14.73
N SER A 377 12.26 3.00 -14.29
CA SER A 377 11.14 3.95 -14.34
C SER A 377 10.58 4.13 -15.75
N MET A 378 9.24 4.29 -15.85
CA MET A 378 8.53 4.60 -17.10
C MET A 378 8.44 6.11 -17.37
N SER A 379 9.29 6.92 -16.75
CA SER A 379 9.34 8.36 -16.99
C SER A 379 9.55 8.68 -18.47
N GLY A 380 9.05 9.82 -18.91
CA GLY A 380 9.20 10.23 -20.32
C GLY A 380 10.67 10.31 -20.80
N LYS A 381 11.63 10.54 -19.88
CA LYS A 381 13.07 10.53 -20.20
C LYS A 381 13.60 9.10 -20.28
N ALA A 382 13.23 8.22 -19.37
CA ALA A 382 13.64 6.83 -19.37
C ALA A 382 13.10 6.10 -20.62
N LYS A 383 11.83 6.31 -20.97
CA LYS A 383 11.24 5.80 -22.21
C LYS A 383 12.02 6.26 -23.45
N LYS A 384 12.35 7.56 -23.54
CA LYS A 384 13.16 8.07 -24.67
C LYS A 384 14.57 7.54 -24.68
N ALA A 385 15.19 7.26 -23.53
CA ALA A 385 16.50 6.66 -23.46
C ALA A 385 16.48 5.26 -24.07
N ARG A 386 15.49 4.44 -23.70
CA ARG A 386 15.29 3.10 -24.29
C ARG A 386 14.98 3.16 -25.79
N ASP A 387 14.06 4.03 -26.22
CA ASP A 387 13.72 4.22 -27.64
C ASP A 387 14.96 4.62 -28.50
N TYR A 388 15.93 5.29 -27.89
CA TYR A 388 17.16 5.73 -28.55
C TYR A 388 18.37 4.85 -28.25
N GLU A 389 18.17 3.70 -27.60
CA GLU A 389 19.22 2.75 -27.20
C GLU A 389 20.35 3.44 -26.42
N LYS A 390 19.97 4.34 -25.48
CA LYS A 390 20.90 5.03 -24.59
C LYS A 390 21.01 4.27 -23.29
N PRO A 391 22.25 4.10 -22.76
CA PRO A 391 22.42 3.49 -21.45
C PRO A 391 21.67 4.29 -20.37
N ILE A 392 21.11 3.58 -19.40
CA ILE A 392 20.50 4.14 -18.20
C ILE A 392 21.28 3.59 -17.01
N MET A 393 21.75 4.47 -16.15
CA MET A 393 22.55 4.16 -14.97
C MET A 393 21.80 4.62 -13.72
N SER A 394 21.92 3.91 -12.60
CA SER A 394 21.40 4.36 -11.32
C SER A 394 22.17 5.59 -10.81
N ILE A 395 21.55 6.38 -9.92
CA ILE A 395 22.25 7.52 -9.30
C ILE A 395 23.35 7.00 -8.39
N GLU A 396 23.19 5.87 -7.73
CA GLU A 396 24.18 5.25 -6.85
C GLU A 396 25.44 4.83 -7.61
N ASP A 397 25.28 4.13 -8.74
CA ASP A 397 26.39 3.72 -9.62
C ASP A 397 27.09 4.94 -10.20
N PHE A 398 26.30 5.92 -10.65
CA PHE A 398 26.83 7.18 -11.17
C PHE A 398 27.71 7.91 -10.15
N VAL A 399 27.31 7.98 -8.89
CA VAL A 399 28.08 8.61 -7.82
C VAL A 399 29.37 7.86 -7.55
N THR A 400 29.30 6.54 -7.53
CA THR A 400 30.46 5.65 -7.34
C THR A 400 31.47 5.83 -8.45
N ASP A 401 31.03 5.84 -9.70
CA ASP A 401 31.88 6.00 -10.88
C ASP A 401 32.45 7.41 -11.03
N CYS A 402 31.66 8.43 -10.65
CA CYS A 402 32.16 9.81 -10.59
C CYS A 402 33.29 9.98 -9.57
N ALA A 403 33.19 9.34 -8.42
CA ALA A 403 34.25 9.36 -7.42
C ALA A 403 35.55 8.72 -7.96
N ALA A 404 35.43 7.60 -8.66
CA ALA A 404 36.55 6.93 -9.32
C ALA A 404 37.18 7.80 -10.42
N LEU A 405 36.37 8.50 -11.22
CA LEU A 405 36.83 9.41 -12.26
C LEU A 405 37.62 10.63 -11.71
N GLN A 406 37.24 11.09 -10.52
CA GLN A 406 37.95 12.21 -9.85
C GLN A 406 39.31 11.80 -9.26
N ILE A 407 39.41 10.58 -8.76
CA ILE A 407 40.65 10.04 -8.19
C ILE A 407 41.67 9.73 -9.29
N GLY A 408 41.23 9.16 -10.43
CA GLY A 408 42.12 8.86 -11.57
C GLY A 408 42.63 10.08 -12.35
N GLY A 409 42.15 11.28 -12.05
CA GLY A 409 42.58 12.55 -12.70
C GLY A 409 43.65 13.35 -11.95
N GLN A 410 44.18 12.86 -10.83
CA GLN A 410 45.26 13.52 -10.08
C GLN A 410 46.64 12.96 -10.38
N ASP A 411 46.77 11.93 -11.24
CA ASP A 411 48.05 11.28 -11.59
C ASP A 411 48.45 11.50 -13.08
N LEU A 412 48.08 12.65 -13.68
CA LEU A 412 48.61 13.04 -15.00
C LEU A 412 49.11 14.48 -15.00
#